data_85f99d61f7f9daa29fd8020bed85187c
#
_entry.id   85f99d61f7f9daa29fd8020bed85187c
#
_cell.length_a   1.000
_cell.length_b   1.000
_cell.length_c   1.000
_cell.angle_alpha   90.00
_cell.angle_beta   90.00
_cell.angle_gamma   90.00
#
_symmetry.space_group_name_H-M   'P 1'
#
loop_
_entity.id
_entity.type
_entity.pdbx_description
1 polymer ?
#
loop_
_entity_poly.entity_id
_entity_poly.type
_entity_poly.pdbx_seq_one_letter_code
_entity_poly.pdbx_strand_id
1 'polypeptide(L)'
;MCGIVGAVAQRDIVPILIEGLRRLEYRGYDSCGVATIVDGQARRERSVSRVADLDAHVRTTGLAGSTGIAHTRWATHGAPATCNAHPIFSRNEIALVHNGIIENHETLRKQLSDAHYEFDGQTDTEVVAHLIHSQYRGDLLAAVRAATSQLHGAYAIAVFSKHEPQRLIGAKVGSPLVVGLKDGECFLASDALALAGITDRFIFLEEGDIVELTPGGVRILDRGGAPVERAVQTISSAQAAVELGPYRHFMQKEIFEQPKAVAATIPDAGLFDPAVFGPDAARAFEQIDNVLILACGTSHYSGLTARRWLETIARVPAQVEIASEYRYSDALAIPNTLVVSVSQSGETADTLAALKYAQALGHIDTLAICNVPTSAMMRQTGLRFLTRAGPEIGVASTKAFTTQLVALFILAVTLGRLRGYVDDAQLARYTMQLRRLPGALEDVLGLEPQIERWAAEFSQHENALFLGRGLHYPIALEGALKLKEISYIHAEAYPAGELKHGPLALVTHTMPVATIAPNDALLEKLKSNMQEVRARGGQLYVFADADTRIDNSEGVSVLRMPDYYGLLSPILHVVPLQLLAYHAACLRGADIDKPRNLAKSVTVE
;
A
#
# COMPACT_ATOMS: atom_id res chain seq x y z
N MET A 1 -8.65 -5.12 1.33
CA MET A 1 -8.83 -4.99 -0.14
C MET A 1 -9.09 -6.34 -0.77
N CYS A 2 -9.93 -6.38 -1.81
CA CYS A 2 -10.34 -7.63 -2.46
C CYS A 2 -9.19 -8.34 -3.18
N GLY A 3 -9.25 -9.68 -3.23
CA GLY A 3 -8.33 -10.51 -3.98
C GLY A 3 -9.09 -11.41 -4.97
N ILE A 4 -8.67 -11.42 -6.22
CA ILE A 4 -9.20 -12.30 -7.28
C ILE A 4 -8.19 -13.39 -7.59
N VAL A 5 -8.68 -14.64 -7.72
CA VAL A 5 -7.96 -15.74 -8.33
C VAL A 5 -8.92 -16.48 -9.26
N GLY A 6 -8.49 -16.74 -10.48
CA GLY A 6 -9.23 -17.52 -11.47
C GLY A 6 -8.32 -18.53 -12.14
N ALA A 7 -8.86 -19.65 -12.59
CA ALA A 7 -8.10 -20.67 -13.28
C ALA A 7 -8.97 -21.44 -14.30
N VAL A 8 -8.32 -21.84 -15.39
CA VAL A 8 -8.83 -22.79 -16.36
C VAL A 8 -7.72 -23.78 -16.70
N ALA A 9 -7.98 -25.09 -16.51
CA ALA A 9 -7.01 -26.14 -16.63
C ALA A 9 -7.69 -27.47 -17.03
N GLN A 10 -6.91 -28.55 -17.13
CA GLN A 10 -7.43 -29.91 -17.34
C GLN A 10 -7.48 -30.75 -16.04
N ARG A 11 -7.10 -30.16 -14.91
CA ARG A 11 -7.09 -30.79 -13.58
C ARG A 11 -7.97 -29.99 -12.60
N ASP A 12 -8.15 -30.53 -11.41
CA ASP A 12 -8.81 -29.78 -10.33
C ASP A 12 -7.98 -28.54 -9.94
N ILE A 13 -8.65 -27.37 -10.02
CA ILE A 13 -8.04 -26.07 -9.73
C ILE A 13 -8.42 -25.53 -8.35
N VAL A 14 -9.35 -26.13 -7.64
CA VAL A 14 -9.83 -25.60 -6.36
C VAL A 14 -8.71 -25.45 -5.33
N PRO A 15 -7.75 -26.41 -5.19
CA PRO A 15 -6.60 -26.20 -4.30
C PRO A 15 -5.74 -24.98 -4.67
N ILE A 16 -5.60 -24.69 -5.96
CA ILE A 16 -4.85 -23.51 -6.44
C ILE A 16 -5.60 -22.23 -6.09
N LEU A 17 -6.92 -22.21 -6.30
CA LEU A 17 -7.75 -21.05 -5.97
C LEU A 17 -7.71 -20.72 -4.48
N ILE A 18 -7.86 -21.71 -3.62
CA ILE A 18 -7.82 -21.55 -2.16
C ILE A 18 -6.42 -21.09 -1.70
N GLU A 19 -5.36 -21.69 -2.21
CA GLU A 19 -3.99 -21.28 -1.86
C GLU A 19 -3.69 -19.85 -2.34
N GLY A 20 -4.16 -19.48 -3.54
CA GLY A 20 -4.06 -18.12 -4.06
C GLY A 20 -4.80 -17.11 -3.17
N LEU A 21 -6.01 -17.44 -2.68
CA LEU A 21 -6.72 -16.60 -1.71
C LEU A 21 -5.95 -16.47 -0.39
N ARG A 22 -5.36 -17.57 0.12
CA ARG A 22 -4.56 -17.53 1.34
C ARG A 22 -3.39 -16.57 1.22
N ARG A 23 -2.75 -16.53 0.05
CA ARG A 23 -1.67 -15.59 -0.24
C ARG A 23 -2.13 -14.15 -0.43
N LEU A 24 -3.39 -13.91 -0.77
CA LEU A 24 -3.98 -12.57 -0.89
C LEU A 24 -4.64 -12.08 0.40
N GLU A 25 -4.84 -12.95 1.40
CA GLU A 25 -5.56 -12.62 2.63
C GLU A 25 -4.92 -11.48 3.44
N TYR A 26 -3.60 -11.27 3.29
CA TYR A 26 -2.89 -10.14 3.92
C TYR A 26 -3.43 -8.77 3.46
N ARG A 27 -4.07 -8.69 2.30
CA ARG A 27 -4.67 -7.45 1.78
C ARG A 27 -5.90 -6.99 2.55
N GLY A 28 -6.45 -7.83 3.43
CA GLY A 28 -7.68 -7.60 4.19
C GLY A 28 -8.88 -8.31 3.59
N TYR A 29 -9.83 -8.72 4.44
CA TYR A 29 -11.05 -9.45 4.04
C TYR A 29 -12.14 -9.26 5.10
N ASP A 30 -13.40 -9.37 4.66
CA ASP A 30 -14.57 -9.57 5.52
C ASP A 30 -15.32 -10.85 5.17
N SER A 31 -15.11 -11.34 3.94
CA SER A 31 -15.69 -12.58 3.46
C SER A 31 -14.83 -13.16 2.33
N CYS A 32 -15.01 -14.43 2.05
CA CYS A 32 -14.33 -15.12 0.97
C CYS A 32 -15.24 -16.18 0.33
N GLY A 33 -14.85 -16.65 -0.86
CA GLY A 33 -15.58 -17.73 -1.51
C GLY A 33 -14.92 -18.20 -2.79
N VAL A 34 -15.39 -19.32 -3.27
CA VAL A 34 -14.93 -20.01 -4.48
C VAL A 34 -16.12 -20.55 -5.26
N ALA A 35 -16.04 -20.48 -6.58
CA ALA A 35 -17.00 -21.10 -7.48
C ALA A 35 -16.29 -21.85 -8.60
N THR A 36 -16.88 -22.96 -9.01
CA THR A 36 -16.40 -23.81 -10.09
C THR A 36 -17.55 -24.48 -10.82
N ILE A 37 -17.26 -25.11 -11.95
CA ILE A 37 -18.21 -25.90 -12.73
C ILE A 37 -18.00 -27.37 -12.38
N VAL A 38 -19.05 -28.02 -11.85
CA VAL A 38 -19.11 -29.43 -11.48
C VAL A 38 -20.26 -30.08 -12.21
N ASP A 39 -20.03 -31.11 -13.03
CA ASP A 39 -21.05 -31.82 -13.80
C ASP A 39 -21.98 -30.89 -14.62
N GLY A 40 -21.39 -29.88 -15.25
CA GLY A 40 -22.12 -28.88 -16.05
C GLY A 40 -22.96 -27.88 -15.24
N GLN A 41 -22.82 -27.86 -13.92
CA GLN A 41 -23.50 -26.91 -13.03
C GLN A 41 -22.51 -26.01 -12.33
N ALA A 42 -22.82 -24.72 -12.22
CA ALA A 42 -22.05 -23.79 -11.40
C ALA A 42 -22.35 -24.06 -9.92
N ARG A 43 -21.32 -24.32 -9.14
CA ARG A 43 -21.38 -24.49 -7.68
C ARG A 43 -20.48 -23.49 -6.99
N ARG A 44 -20.87 -23.03 -5.80
CA ARG A 44 -20.09 -22.08 -5.02
C ARG A 44 -20.15 -22.38 -3.53
N GLU A 45 -19.04 -22.06 -2.84
CA GLU A 45 -18.94 -22.02 -1.38
C GLU A 45 -18.50 -20.63 -0.95
N ARG A 46 -19.12 -20.10 0.12
CA ARG A 46 -18.85 -18.73 0.61
C ARG A 46 -18.82 -18.72 2.14
N SER A 47 -17.99 -17.85 2.70
CA SER A 47 -17.83 -17.68 4.15
C SER A 47 -17.64 -16.20 4.50
N VAL A 48 -18.17 -15.78 5.64
CA VAL A 48 -17.88 -14.47 6.27
C VAL A 48 -16.75 -14.58 7.30
N SER A 49 -15.85 -15.54 7.10
CA SER A 49 -14.70 -15.81 7.95
C SER A 49 -13.41 -15.94 7.13
N ARG A 50 -12.34 -16.45 7.72
CA ARG A 50 -11.02 -16.60 7.09
C ARG A 50 -11.00 -17.65 5.99
N VAL A 51 -10.04 -17.53 5.07
CA VAL A 51 -9.81 -18.50 4.00
C VAL A 51 -9.57 -19.91 4.55
N ALA A 52 -9.01 -20.05 5.75
CA ALA A 52 -8.84 -21.34 6.41
C ALA A 52 -10.19 -22.05 6.68
N ASP A 53 -11.22 -21.31 7.08
CA ASP A 53 -12.55 -21.86 7.33
C ASP A 53 -13.24 -22.23 6.02
N LEU A 54 -13.07 -21.39 4.97
CA LEU A 54 -13.53 -21.71 3.63
C LEU A 54 -12.87 -23.01 3.10
N ASP A 55 -11.54 -23.18 3.30
CA ASP A 55 -10.82 -24.40 2.90
C ASP A 55 -11.39 -25.64 3.59
N ALA A 56 -11.63 -25.57 4.91
CA ALA A 56 -12.21 -26.67 5.66
C ALA A 56 -13.62 -27.03 5.13
N HIS A 57 -14.44 -26.03 4.81
CA HIS A 57 -15.77 -26.22 4.25
C HIS A 57 -15.73 -26.84 2.84
N VAL A 58 -14.88 -26.33 1.97
CA VAL A 58 -14.66 -26.84 0.60
C VAL A 58 -14.22 -28.30 0.60
N ARG A 59 -13.33 -28.70 1.51
CA ARG A 59 -12.92 -30.10 1.67
C ARG A 59 -14.08 -30.99 2.11
N THR A 60 -14.97 -30.48 2.96
CA THR A 60 -16.13 -31.23 3.45
C THR A 60 -17.17 -31.43 2.36
N THR A 61 -17.42 -30.42 1.51
CA THR A 61 -18.36 -30.47 0.40
C THR A 61 -17.81 -31.20 -0.82
N GLY A 62 -16.49 -31.42 -0.89
CA GLY A 62 -15.83 -32.05 -2.02
C GLY A 62 -15.91 -31.23 -3.31
N LEU A 63 -15.94 -29.89 -3.19
CA LEU A 63 -15.98 -29.01 -4.35
C LEU A 63 -14.68 -29.17 -5.16
N ALA A 64 -14.81 -29.53 -6.43
CA ALA A 64 -13.71 -29.70 -7.38
C ALA A 64 -14.12 -29.15 -8.75
N GLY A 65 -13.19 -28.96 -9.66
CA GLY A 65 -13.48 -28.53 -11.03
C GLY A 65 -12.24 -28.04 -11.76
N SER A 66 -12.38 -27.87 -13.08
CA SER A 66 -11.26 -27.48 -13.96
C SER A 66 -11.32 -26.00 -14.40
N THR A 67 -12.44 -25.34 -14.15
CA THR A 67 -12.62 -23.89 -14.39
C THR A 67 -13.30 -23.28 -13.18
N GLY A 68 -12.76 -22.20 -12.65
CA GLY A 68 -13.33 -21.55 -11.47
C GLY A 68 -12.70 -20.21 -11.15
N ILE A 69 -13.34 -19.53 -10.20
CA ILE A 69 -12.96 -18.23 -9.68
C ILE A 69 -13.07 -18.23 -8.15
N ALA A 70 -12.23 -17.49 -7.48
CA ALA A 70 -12.24 -17.33 -6.04
C ALA A 70 -11.94 -15.88 -5.66
N HIS A 71 -12.38 -15.47 -4.47
CA HIS A 71 -12.35 -14.09 -4.04
C HIS A 71 -12.20 -13.94 -2.53
N THR A 72 -11.40 -12.98 -2.09
CA THR A 72 -11.46 -12.38 -0.76
C THR A 72 -12.05 -10.99 -0.89
N ARG A 73 -13.17 -10.73 -0.19
CA ARG A 73 -13.90 -9.47 -0.30
C ARG A 73 -13.52 -8.51 0.83
N TRP A 74 -13.41 -7.26 0.46
CA TRP A 74 -13.43 -6.11 1.35
C TRP A 74 -14.67 -5.29 1.03
N ALA A 75 -15.59 -5.15 1.99
CA ALA A 75 -16.88 -4.52 1.73
C ALA A 75 -16.73 -3.03 1.38
N THR A 76 -17.21 -2.68 0.19
CA THR A 76 -17.46 -1.30 -0.24
C THR A 76 -18.96 -1.02 -0.28
N HIS A 77 -19.75 -1.98 -0.75
CA HIS A 77 -21.21 -1.94 -0.86
C HIS A 77 -21.84 -3.16 -0.21
N GLY A 78 -22.81 -2.96 0.69
CA GLY A 78 -23.49 -4.03 1.42
C GLY A 78 -22.70 -4.58 2.61
N ALA A 79 -23.41 -4.99 3.65
CA ALA A 79 -22.84 -5.52 4.89
C ALA A 79 -21.99 -6.79 4.66
N PRO A 80 -21.05 -7.12 5.57
CA PRO A 80 -20.38 -8.41 5.58
C PRO A 80 -21.37 -9.54 5.88
N ALA A 81 -22.02 -10.05 4.86
CA ALA A 81 -23.01 -11.13 4.92
C ALA A 81 -22.79 -12.11 3.77
N THR A 82 -23.21 -13.37 3.95
CA THR A 82 -22.98 -14.41 2.94
C THR A 82 -23.64 -14.09 1.59
N CYS A 83 -24.80 -13.38 1.56
CA CYS A 83 -25.43 -12.94 0.31
C CYS A 83 -24.55 -11.98 -0.50
N ASN A 84 -23.76 -11.17 0.19
CA ASN A 84 -22.84 -10.19 -0.40
C ASN A 84 -21.42 -10.74 -0.65
N ALA A 85 -21.09 -11.95 -0.15
CA ALA A 85 -19.81 -12.58 -0.39
C ALA A 85 -19.69 -13.08 -1.84
N HIS A 86 -18.54 -12.82 -2.47
CA HIS A 86 -18.26 -13.32 -3.82
C HIS A 86 -17.83 -14.80 -3.78
N PRO A 87 -18.00 -15.55 -4.90
CA PRO A 87 -18.55 -15.20 -6.21
C PRO A 87 -20.05 -14.95 -6.19
N ILE A 88 -20.50 -13.97 -6.96
CA ILE A 88 -21.91 -13.67 -7.18
C ILE A 88 -22.41 -14.42 -8.42
N PHE A 89 -23.64 -14.95 -8.35
CA PHE A 89 -24.27 -15.66 -9.46
C PHE A 89 -25.41 -14.85 -10.06
N SER A 90 -25.53 -14.91 -11.39
CA SER A 90 -26.74 -14.52 -12.10
C SER A 90 -27.45 -15.75 -12.64
N ARG A 91 -28.66 -15.97 -12.17
CA ARG A 91 -29.56 -17.09 -12.56
C ARG A 91 -28.91 -18.48 -12.53
N ASN A 92 -27.89 -18.67 -11.66
CA ASN A 92 -27.07 -19.89 -11.58
C ASN A 92 -26.40 -20.30 -12.91
N GLU A 93 -26.19 -19.37 -13.83
CA GLU A 93 -25.58 -19.58 -15.13
C GLU A 93 -24.25 -18.88 -15.31
N ILE A 94 -24.14 -17.66 -14.82
CA ILE A 94 -22.92 -16.86 -14.84
C ILE A 94 -22.44 -16.63 -13.42
N ALA A 95 -21.14 -16.85 -13.18
CA ALA A 95 -20.44 -16.57 -11.95
C ALA A 95 -19.45 -15.44 -12.15
N LEU A 96 -19.41 -14.51 -11.21
CA LEU A 96 -18.55 -13.32 -11.28
C LEU A 96 -17.92 -13.00 -9.95
N VAL A 97 -16.65 -12.56 -9.97
CA VAL A 97 -15.96 -11.87 -8.89
C VAL A 97 -15.49 -10.50 -9.36
N HIS A 98 -15.43 -9.54 -8.46
CA HIS A 98 -15.16 -8.14 -8.77
C HIS A 98 -14.31 -7.48 -7.68
N ASN A 99 -13.28 -6.76 -8.10
CA ASN A 99 -12.52 -5.78 -7.32
C ASN A 99 -12.80 -4.41 -7.93
N GLY A 100 -13.31 -3.47 -7.15
CA GLY A 100 -13.59 -2.12 -7.66
C GLY A 100 -14.90 -1.55 -7.13
N ILE A 101 -15.32 -0.46 -7.74
CA ILE A 101 -16.59 0.21 -7.48
C ILE A 101 -17.21 0.61 -8.82
N ILE A 102 -18.48 0.26 -9.00
CA ILE A 102 -19.28 0.66 -10.17
C ILE A 102 -20.17 1.83 -9.78
N GLU A 103 -19.78 3.03 -10.18
CA GLU A 103 -20.41 4.29 -9.78
C GLU A 103 -21.85 4.40 -10.26
N ASN A 104 -22.17 3.90 -11.46
CA ASN A 104 -23.52 3.95 -12.03
C ASN A 104 -24.38 2.71 -11.69
N HIS A 105 -24.01 1.95 -10.65
CA HIS A 105 -24.69 0.69 -10.30
C HIS A 105 -26.17 0.86 -9.96
N GLU A 106 -26.59 1.96 -9.34
CA GLU A 106 -28.01 2.19 -9.00
C GLU A 106 -28.88 2.35 -10.24
N THR A 107 -28.38 3.09 -11.25
CA THR A 107 -29.09 3.25 -12.53
C THR A 107 -29.24 1.92 -13.25
N LEU A 108 -28.15 1.12 -13.30
CA LEU A 108 -28.17 -0.20 -13.92
C LEU A 108 -29.03 -1.19 -13.13
N ARG A 109 -29.02 -1.14 -11.79
CA ARG A 109 -29.89 -1.96 -10.93
C ARG A 109 -31.36 -1.73 -11.26
N LYS A 110 -31.77 -0.46 -11.39
CA LYS A 110 -33.15 -0.13 -11.76
C LYS A 110 -33.54 -0.73 -13.12
N GLN A 111 -32.73 -0.54 -14.15
CA GLN A 111 -32.95 -1.10 -15.49
C GLN A 111 -33.07 -2.63 -15.48
N LEU A 112 -32.22 -3.30 -14.70
CA LEU A 112 -32.24 -4.76 -14.58
C LEU A 112 -33.47 -5.26 -13.79
N SER A 113 -33.88 -4.52 -12.74
CA SER A 113 -35.12 -4.82 -12.01
C SER A 113 -36.36 -4.70 -12.92
N ASP A 114 -36.40 -3.66 -13.77
CA ASP A 114 -37.46 -3.49 -14.79
C ASP A 114 -37.44 -4.65 -15.82
N ALA A 115 -36.27 -5.26 -16.04
CA ALA A 115 -36.08 -6.45 -16.89
C ALA A 115 -36.25 -7.79 -16.13
N HIS A 116 -36.87 -7.76 -14.91
CA HIS A 116 -37.18 -8.92 -14.07
C HIS A 116 -35.95 -9.69 -13.57
N TYR A 117 -34.86 -8.99 -13.26
CA TYR A 117 -33.77 -9.53 -12.46
C TYR A 117 -34.06 -9.29 -10.98
N GLU A 118 -33.97 -10.36 -10.20
CA GLU A 118 -34.09 -10.32 -8.73
C GLU A 118 -32.69 -10.17 -8.10
N PHE A 119 -32.58 -9.35 -7.08
CA PHE A 119 -31.33 -9.08 -6.37
C PHE A 119 -31.39 -9.65 -4.96
N ASP A 120 -30.49 -10.58 -4.66
CA ASP A 120 -30.36 -11.20 -3.33
C ASP A 120 -29.50 -10.36 -2.37
N GLY A 121 -28.56 -9.60 -2.93
CA GLY A 121 -27.57 -8.81 -2.22
C GLY A 121 -27.68 -7.31 -2.47
N GLN A 122 -26.74 -6.61 -1.86
CA GLN A 122 -26.65 -5.14 -1.89
C GLN A 122 -25.42 -4.66 -2.66
N THR A 123 -24.69 -5.58 -3.34
CA THR A 123 -23.45 -5.26 -4.02
C THR A 123 -23.67 -4.69 -5.42
N ASP A 124 -22.79 -3.79 -5.84
CA ASP A 124 -22.64 -3.36 -7.22
C ASP A 124 -22.20 -4.52 -8.12
N THR A 125 -21.47 -5.49 -7.57
CA THR A 125 -21.06 -6.72 -8.25
C THR A 125 -22.23 -7.54 -8.78
N GLU A 126 -23.33 -7.63 -8.04
CA GLU A 126 -24.53 -8.35 -8.48
C GLU A 126 -25.17 -7.67 -9.70
N VAL A 127 -25.12 -6.35 -9.74
CA VAL A 127 -25.54 -5.58 -10.92
C VAL A 127 -24.70 -5.97 -12.14
N VAL A 128 -23.36 -6.06 -11.99
CA VAL A 128 -22.48 -6.47 -13.09
C VAL A 128 -22.77 -7.90 -13.55
N ALA A 129 -23.00 -8.83 -12.62
CA ALA A 129 -23.32 -10.22 -12.95
C ALA A 129 -24.63 -10.32 -13.77
N HIS A 130 -25.66 -9.59 -13.34
CA HIS A 130 -26.96 -9.55 -14.06
C HIS A 130 -26.81 -8.81 -15.40
N LEU A 131 -26.05 -7.74 -15.48
CA LEU A 131 -25.81 -7.02 -16.73
C LEU A 131 -25.14 -7.92 -17.77
N ILE A 132 -24.08 -8.66 -17.40
CA ILE A 132 -23.43 -9.62 -18.29
C ILE A 132 -24.41 -10.71 -18.74
N HIS A 133 -25.20 -11.25 -17.79
CA HIS A 133 -26.19 -12.25 -18.13
C HIS A 133 -27.25 -11.70 -19.10
N SER A 134 -27.69 -10.45 -18.94
CA SER A 134 -28.67 -9.82 -19.86
C SER A 134 -28.15 -9.66 -21.28
N GLN A 135 -26.83 -9.57 -21.46
CA GLN A 135 -26.16 -9.47 -22.76
C GLN A 135 -25.78 -10.84 -23.35
N TYR A 136 -25.85 -11.92 -22.56
CA TYR A 136 -25.41 -13.24 -22.98
C TYR A 136 -26.29 -13.84 -24.07
N ARG A 137 -25.69 -14.25 -25.18
CA ARG A 137 -26.35 -14.85 -26.34
C ARG A 137 -25.57 -16.07 -26.84
N GLY A 138 -24.89 -16.80 -25.95
CA GLY A 138 -24.08 -17.96 -26.32
C GLY A 138 -22.59 -17.63 -26.54
N ASP A 139 -22.13 -16.40 -26.28
CA ASP A 139 -20.74 -16.00 -26.31
C ASP A 139 -20.46 -15.09 -25.10
N LEU A 140 -19.69 -15.61 -24.11
CA LEU A 140 -19.38 -14.91 -22.87
C LEU A 140 -18.46 -13.71 -23.11
N LEU A 141 -17.50 -13.82 -24.03
CA LEU A 141 -16.61 -12.70 -24.36
C LEU A 141 -17.38 -11.50 -24.92
N ALA A 142 -18.30 -11.77 -25.84
CA ALA A 142 -19.17 -10.73 -26.41
C ALA A 142 -20.08 -10.10 -25.33
N ALA A 143 -20.62 -10.91 -24.41
CA ALA A 143 -21.47 -10.44 -23.32
C ALA A 143 -20.70 -9.55 -22.34
N VAL A 144 -19.49 -9.95 -21.93
CA VAL A 144 -18.63 -9.15 -21.06
C VAL A 144 -18.26 -7.83 -21.73
N ARG A 145 -17.89 -7.86 -23.01
CA ARG A 145 -17.57 -6.64 -23.77
C ARG A 145 -18.76 -5.67 -23.84
N ALA A 146 -19.96 -6.16 -24.11
CA ALA A 146 -21.17 -5.34 -24.17
C ALA A 146 -21.55 -4.78 -22.79
N ALA A 147 -21.33 -5.55 -21.71
CA ALA A 147 -21.60 -5.10 -20.36
C ALA A 147 -20.58 -4.05 -19.91
N THR A 148 -19.28 -4.30 -20.11
CA THR A 148 -18.20 -3.39 -19.67
C THR A 148 -18.25 -2.02 -20.36
N SER A 149 -18.79 -1.94 -21.57
CA SER A 149 -19.02 -0.64 -22.25
C SER A 149 -20.05 0.26 -21.56
N GLN A 150 -20.87 -0.28 -20.66
CA GLN A 150 -21.90 0.43 -19.91
C GLN A 150 -21.50 0.75 -18.47
N LEU A 151 -20.36 0.22 -17.99
CA LEU A 151 -19.88 0.43 -16.64
C LEU A 151 -19.11 1.75 -16.53
N HIS A 152 -19.38 2.49 -15.45
CA HIS A 152 -18.59 3.66 -15.03
C HIS A 152 -17.92 3.32 -13.70
N GLY A 153 -16.65 3.72 -13.55
CA GLY A 153 -15.85 3.47 -12.34
C GLY A 153 -14.68 2.51 -12.60
N ALA A 154 -14.04 2.08 -11.51
CA ALA A 154 -12.89 1.19 -11.57
C ALA A 154 -13.30 -0.26 -11.27
N TYR A 155 -12.81 -1.21 -12.07
CA TYR A 155 -13.09 -2.64 -11.87
C TYR A 155 -11.97 -3.54 -12.37
N ALA A 156 -11.83 -4.68 -11.71
CA ALA A 156 -11.25 -5.90 -12.27
C ALA A 156 -12.23 -7.03 -12.01
N ILE A 157 -12.63 -7.74 -13.05
CA ILE A 157 -13.60 -8.85 -12.97
C ILE A 157 -13.03 -10.14 -13.52
N ALA A 158 -13.48 -11.27 -12.95
CA ALA A 158 -13.29 -12.58 -13.54
C ALA A 158 -14.66 -13.28 -13.60
N VAL A 159 -14.98 -13.85 -14.76
CA VAL A 159 -16.31 -14.35 -15.11
C VAL A 159 -16.20 -15.68 -15.82
N PHE A 160 -17.06 -16.65 -15.44
CA PHE A 160 -17.30 -17.84 -16.23
C PHE A 160 -18.82 -18.10 -16.43
N SER A 161 -19.16 -18.87 -17.45
CA SER A 161 -20.52 -19.38 -17.70
C SER A 161 -20.53 -20.90 -17.62
N LYS A 162 -21.59 -21.50 -17.01
CA LYS A 162 -21.77 -22.95 -17.02
C LYS A 162 -21.94 -23.52 -18.44
N HIS A 163 -22.37 -22.69 -19.39
CA HIS A 163 -22.59 -23.08 -20.78
C HIS A 163 -21.30 -23.10 -21.63
N GLU A 164 -20.21 -22.51 -21.08
CA GLU A 164 -18.90 -22.45 -21.71
C GLU A 164 -17.81 -22.91 -20.71
N PRO A 165 -17.80 -24.20 -20.32
CA PRO A 165 -17.11 -24.69 -19.13
C PRO A 165 -15.57 -24.62 -19.17
N GLN A 166 -14.97 -24.34 -20.34
CA GLN A 166 -13.52 -24.20 -20.51
C GLN A 166 -13.10 -22.77 -20.86
N ARG A 167 -13.92 -21.79 -20.51
CA ARG A 167 -13.63 -20.38 -20.74
C ARG A 167 -13.71 -19.58 -19.44
N LEU A 168 -12.73 -18.72 -19.23
CA LEU A 168 -12.71 -17.72 -18.18
C LEU A 168 -12.42 -16.38 -18.83
N ILE A 169 -13.25 -15.38 -18.56
CA ILE A 169 -13.08 -14.03 -19.09
C ILE A 169 -12.65 -13.10 -17.95
N GLY A 170 -11.61 -12.29 -18.20
CA GLY A 170 -11.21 -11.20 -17.33
C GLY A 170 -11.37 -9.86 -18.01
N ALA A 171 -11.67 -8.80 -17.27
CA ALA A 171 -11.64 -7.43 -17.78
C ALA A 171 -11.17 -6.48 -16.68
N LYS A 172 -10.47 -5.40 -17.06
CA LYS A 172 -10.01 -4.43 -16.08
C LYS A 172 -10.09 -2.98 -16.57
N VAL A 173 -10.44 -2.10 -15.64
CA VAL A 173 -10.22 -0.64 -15.70
C VAL A 173 -9.90 -0.18 -14.28
N GLY A 174 -8.76 0.50 -14.08
CA GLY A 174 -8.32 0.98 -12.76
C GLY A 174 -7.72 -0.13 -11.88
N SER A 175 -8.51 -1.10 -11.43
CA SER A 175 -8.06 -2.18 -10.54
C SER A 175 -7.08 -3.15 -11.22
N PRO A 176 -6.05 -3.68 -10.51
CA PRO A 176 -5.04 -4.56 -11.11
C PRO A 176 -5.60 -5.94 -11.46
N LEU A 177 -5.14 -6.48 -12.60
CA LEU A 177 -5.42 -7.84 -13.05
C LEU A 177 -4.27 -8.35 -13.90
N VAL A 178 -3.79 -9.57 -13.62
CA VAL A 178 -2.68 -10.22 -14.32
C VAL A 178 -3.07 -11.62 -14.77
N VAL A 179 -2.49 -12.06 -15.87
CA VAL A 179 -2.61 -13.43 -16.38
C VAL A 179 -1.36 -14.22 -16.05
N GLY A 180 -1.51 -15.40 -15.48
CA GLY A 180 -0.43 -16.37 -15.30
C GLY A 180 -0.49 -17.44 -16.38
N LEU A 181 0.63 -17.78 -16.97
CA LEU A 181 0.76 -18.75 -18.07
C LEU A 181 1.50 -20.00 -17.60
N LYS A 182 0.93 -21.17 -17.90
CA LYS A 182 1.57 -22.47 -17.77
C LYS A 182 1.05 -23.38 -18.87
N ASP A 183 1.85 -24.36 -19.29
CA ASP A 183 1.46 -25.24 -20.38
C ASP A 183 0.18 -26.01 -20.05
N GLY A 184 -0.86 -25.79 -20.87
CA GLY A 184 -2.20 -26.39 -20.70
C GLY A 184 -3.03 -25.79 -19.57
N GLU A 185 -2.55 -24.73 -18.90
CA GLU A 185 -3.22 -24.07 -17.79
C GLU A 185 -3.09 -22.53 -17.91
N CYS A 186 -4.17 -21.81 -17.71
CA CYS A 186 -4.17 -20.36 -17.66
C CYS A 186 -4.81 -19.86 -16.35
N PHE A 187 -4.24 -18.81 -15.79
CA PHE A 187 -4.65 -18.25 -14.52
C PHE A 187 -4.93 -16.76 -14.64
N LEU A 188 -5.79 -16.27 -13.77
CA LEU A 188 -6.11 -14.86 -13.61
C LEU A 188 -5.95 -14.50 -12.14
N ALA A 189 -5.30 -13.39 -11.83
CA ALA A 189 -5.17 -12.94 -10.44
C ALA A 189 -5.13 -11.42 -10.36
N SER A 190 -5.57 -10.88 -9.22
CA SER A 190 -5.38 -9.45 -8.92
C SER A 190 -3.94 -9.10 -8.54
N ASP A 191 -3.10 -10.11 -8.28
CA ASP A 191 -1.68 -9.97 -7.95
C ASP A 191 -0.93 -11.24 -8.34
N ALA A 192 0.26 -11.11 -8.92
CA ALA A 192 1.12 -12.22 -9.27
C ALA A 192 1.50 -13.10 -8.05
N LEU A 193 1.53 -12.53 -6.84
CA LEU A 193 1.81 -13.26 -5.60
C LEU A 193 0.81 -14.40 -5.35
N ALA A 194 -0.45 -14.26 -5.77
CA ALA A 194 -1.45 -15.33 -5.65
C ALA A 194 -1.03 -16.62 -6.35
N LEU A 195 -0.26 -16.49 -7.43
CA LEU A 195 0.18 -17.59 -8.31
C LEU A 195 1.63 -18.02 -8.07
N ALA A 196 2.26 -17.55 -6.99
CA ALA A 196 3.62 -17.90 -6.63
C ALA A 196 3.78 -19.43 -6.46
N GLY A 197 4.82 -20.02 -7.07
CA GLY A 197 5.03 -21.46 -7.11
C GLY A 197 4.10 -22.24 -8.07
N ILE A 198 3.14 -21.57 -8.73
CA ILE A 198 2.30 -22.13 -9.79
C ILE A 198 2.90 -21.81 -11.16
N THR A 199 3.23 -20.53 -11.38
CA THR A 199 3.91 -20.05 -12.58
C THR A 199 4.83 -18.89 -12.25
N ASP A 200 5.83 -18.69 -13.10
CA ASP A 200 6.72 -17.52 -13.13
C ASP A 200 6.50 -16.62 -14.34
N ARG A 201 5.59 -16.99 -15.27
CA ARG A 201 5.30 -16.28 -16.51
C ARG A 201 3.99 -15.51 -16.40
N PHE A 202 4.07 -14.18 -16.51
CA PHE A 202 2.93 -13.29 -16.32
C PHE A 202 2.73 -12.32 -17.49
N ILE A 203 1.46 -12.02 -17.78
CA ILE A 203 1.06 -10.90 -18.63
C ILE A 203 0.32 -9.89 -17.75
N PHE A 204 0.79 -8.65 -17.71
CA PHE A 204 0.11 -7.55 -17.03
C PHE A 204 -0.85 -6.89 -18.02
N LEU A 205 -2.15 -6.90 -17.69
CA LEU A 205 -3.17 -6.29 -18.52
C LEU A 205 -3.11 -4.76 -18.43
N GLU A 206 -3.40 -4.11 -19.53
CA GLU A 206 -3.50 -2.64 -19.62
C GLU A 206 -4.95 -2.16 -19.42
N GLU A 207 -5.11 -0.84 -19.34
CA GLU A 207 -6.41 -0.21 -19.09
C GLU A 207 -7.41 -0.48 -20.23
N GLY A 208 -8.52 -1.13 -19.88
CA GLY A 208 -9.58 -1.49 -20.81
C GLY A 208 -9.37 -2.83 -21.51
N ASP A 209 -8.29 -3.56 -21.18
CA ASP A 209 -8.08 -4.91 -21.70
C ASP A 209 -9.19 -5.87 -21.23
N ILE A 210 -9.66 -6.70 -22.16
CA ILE A 210 -10.50 -7.86 -21.90
C ILE A 210 -9.73 -9.09 -22.33
N VAL A 211 -9.60 -10.08 -21.44
CA VAL A 211 -8.85 -11.31 -21.69
C VAL A 211 -9.74 -12.53 -21.65
N GLU A 212 -9.58 -13.40 -22.61
CA GLU A 212 -10.16 -14.74 -22.67
C GLU A 212 -9.06 -15.76 -22.37
N LEU A 213 -9.34 -16.62 -21.39
CA LEU A 213 -8.48 -17.73 -21.01
C LEU A 213 -9.15 -19.06 -21.34
N THR A 214 -8.40 -19.95 -21.98
CA THR A 214 -8.78 -21.33 -22.25
C THR A 214 -7.60 -22.25 -21.94
N PRO A 215 -7.78 -23.59 -21.83
CA PRO A 215 -6.64 -24.50 -21.74
C PRO A 215 -5.68 -24.42 -22.94
N GLY A 216 -6.20 -23.93 -24.08
CA GLY A 216 -5.42 -23.76 -25.32
C GLY A 216 -4.63 -22.47 -25.40
N GLY A 217 -4.82 -21.53 -24.48
CA GLY A 217 -4.10 -20.27 -24.47
C GLY A 217 -4.90 -19.04 -24.10
N VAL A 218 -4.34 -17.88 -24.40
CA VAL A 218 -4.85 -16.56 -24.00
C VAL A 218 -5.09 -15.70 -25.23
N ARG A 219 -6.22 -15.00 -25.24
CA ARG A 219 -6.54 -13.97 -26.22
C ARG A 219 -6.88 -12.67 -25.49
N ILE A 220 -6.26 -11.58 -25.90
CA ILE A 220 -6.49 -10.26 -25.30
C ILE A 220 -7.09 -9.32 -26.35
N LEU A 221 -8.11 -8.58 -25.94
CA LEU A 221 -8.70 -7.48 -26.70
C LEU A 221 -8.38 -6.17 -25.97
N ASP A 222 -7.97 -5.15 -26.70
CA ASP A 222 -7.80 -3.81 -26.16
C ASP A 222 -9.16 -3.11 -25.90
N ARG A 223 -9.11 -1.88 -25.37
CA ARG A 223 -10.29 -1.05 -25.11
C ARG A 223 -11.17 -0.83 -26.36
N GLY A 224 -10.59 -0.83 -27.56
CA GLY A 224 -11.31 -0.72 -28.84
C GLY A 224 -11.92 -2.05 -29.28
N GLY A 225 -11.55 -3.17 -28.66
CA GLY A 225 -11.97 -4.52 -29.01
C GLY A 225 -11.11 -5.15 -30.11
N ALA A 226 -9.94 -4.57 -30.43
CA ALA A 226 -8.98 -5.16 -31.34
C ALA A 226 -8.10 -6.20 -30.61
N PRO A 227 -7.78 -7.35 -31.24
CA PRO A 227 -6.81 -8.30 -30.67
C PRO A 227 -5.45 -7.64 -30.52
N VAL A 228 -4.83 -7.82 -29.32
CA VAL A 228 -3.51 -7.27 -28.99
C VAL A 228 -2.64 -8.32 -28.31
N GLU A 229 -1.33 -8.20 -28.49
CA GLU A 229 -0.34 -8.96 -27.73
C GLU A 229 0.24 -8.09 -26.61
N ARG A 230 0.40 -8.69 -25.43
CA ARG A 230 1.05 -8.08 -24.27
C ARG A 230 2.31 -8.84 -23.92
N ALA A 231 3.35 -8.14 -23.48
CA ALA A 231 4.63 -8.77 -23.16
C ALA A 231 4.51 -9.75 -21.99
N VAL A 232 5.07 -10.94 -22.16
CA VAL A 232 5.22 -11.91 -21.06
C VAL A 232 6.43 -11.51 -20.24
N GLN A 233 6.24 -11.36 -18.92
CA GLN A 233 7.30 -11.06 -17.97
C GLN A 233 7.55 -12.29 -17.08
N THR A 234 8.82 -12.57 -16.80
CA THR A 234 9.20 -13.64 -15.87
C THR A 234 9.49 -13.05 -14.49
N ILE A 235 8.77 -13.53 -13.47
CA ILE A 235 8.94 -13.13 -12.07
C ILE A 235 9.37 -14.35 -11.27
N SER A 236 10.59 -14.30 -10.69
CA SER A 236 11.13 -15.44 -9.96
C SER A 236 10.32 -15.73 -8.69
N SER A 237 9.95 -16.98 -8.47
CA SER A 237 9.19 -17.44 -7.31
C SER A 237 9.94 -17.32 -5.98
N ALA A 238 11.25 -17.13 -5.98
CA ALA A 238 12.08 -16.93 -4.78
C ALA A 238 11.71 -15.69 -3.96
N GLN A 239 11.00 -14.73 -4.54
CA GLN A 239 10.50 -13.53 -3.86
C GLN A 239 9.15 -13.75 -3.14
N ALA A 240 8.52 -14.89 -3.31
CA ALA A 240 7.13 -15.12 -2.91
C ALA A 240 6.95 -15.86 -1.58
N ALA A 241 7.97 -16.55 -1.06
CA ALA A 241 7.90 -17.22 0.23
C ALA A 241 8.47 -16.34 1.34
N VAL A 242 7.61 -15.56 1.99
CA VAL A 242 8.00 -14.78 3.16
C VAL A 242 7.72 -15.60 4.41
N GLU A 243 8.77 -16.18 5.01
CA GLU A 243 8.68 -16.88 6.28
C GLU A 243 8.72 -15.89 7.44
N LEU A 244 7.92 -16.15 8.47
CA LEU A 244 7.89 -15.31 9.69
C LEU A 244 9.22 -15.38 10.47
N GLY A 245 9.88 -16.54 10.44
CA GLY A 245 11.13 -16.78 11.19
C GLY A 245 10.90 -16.77 12.71
N PRO A 246 11.83 -16.20 13.50
CA PRO A 246 11.73 -16.21 14.96
C PRO A 246 10.77 -15.15 15.52
N TYR A 247 10.17 -14.32 14.69
CA TYR A 247 9.33 -13.22 15.11
C TYR A 247 7.89 -13.67 15.39
N ARG A 248 7.18 -12.92 16.24
CA ARG A 248 5.78 -13.21 16.57
C ARG A 248 4.82 -12.74 15.48
N HIS A 249 5.15 -11.64 14.79
CA HIS A 249 4.33 -11.00 13.78
C HIS A 249 5.20 -10.52 12.60
N PHE A 250 4.62 -10.38 11.42
CA PHE A 250 5.33 -9.82 10.27
C PHE A 250 5.76 -8.40 10.52
N MET A 251 4.93 -7.56 11.14
CA MET A 251 5.32 -6.18 11.47
C MET A 251 6.57 -6.14 12.36
N GLN A 252 6.69 -7.01 13.36
CA GLN A 252 7.91 -7.11 14.19
C GLN A 252 9.12 -7.43 13.32
N LYS A 253 9.02 -8.49 12.51
CA LYS A 253 10.06 -8.87 11.57
C LYS A 253 10.49 -7.69 10.69
N GLU A 254 9.53 -6.98 10.13
CA GLU A 254 9.74 -5.85 9.21
C GLU A 254 10.38 -4.64 9.90
N ILE A 255 10.08 -4.40 11.19
CA ILE A 255 10.78 -3.40 12.00
C ILE A 255 12.26 -3.80 12.18
N PHE A 256 12.54 -5.07 12.48
CA PHE A 256 13.91 -5.57 12.67
C PHE A 256 14.67 -5.77 11.35
N GLU A 257 13.99 -5.84 10.22
CA GLU A 257 14.61 -5.89 8.89
C GLU A 257 15.07 -4.51 8.38
N GLN A 258 14.73 -3.41 9.03
CA GLN A 258 15.03 -2.05 8.55
C GLN A 258 16.53 -1.81 8.28
N PRO A 259 17.48 -2.25 9.10
CA PRO A 259 18.91 -2.10 8.78
C PRO A 259 19.28 -2.73 7.44
N LYS A 260 18.82 -3.96 7.21
CA LYS A 260 19.03 -4.70 5.95
C LYS A 260 18.32 -4.04 4.76
N ALA A 261 17.07 -3.60 4.96
CA ALA A 261 16.27 -2.95 3.92
C ALA A 261 16.90 -1.61 3.50
N VAL A 262 17.35 -0.81 4.47
CA VAL A 262 18.05 0.46 4.22
C VAL A 262 19.38 0.22 3.50
N ALA A 263 20.16 -0.78 3.91
CA ALA A 263 21.40 -1.14 3.21
C ALA A 263 21.14 -1.52 1.75
N ALA A 264 20.08 -2.29 1.46
CA ALA A 264 19.71 -2.70 0.11
C ALA A 264 19.15 -1.54 -0.75
N THR A 265 18.61 -0.49 -0.10
CA THR A 265 18.10 0.71 -0.79
C THR A 265 19.23 1.63 -1.26
N ILE A 266 20.35 1.65 -0.53
CA ILE A 266 21.49 2.50 -0.84
C ILE A 266 22.27 1.89 -2.01
N PRO A 267 22.41 2.57 -3.16
CA PRO A 267 23.19 2.08 -4.28
C PRO A 267 24.65 1.80 -3.92
N ASP A 268 25.21 0.69 -4.41
CA ASP A 268 26.61 0.32 -4.15
C ASP A 268 27.59 1.29 -4.82
N ALA A 269 27.28 1.73 -6.03
CA ALA A 269 28.06 2.67 -6.82
C ALA A 269 27.18 3.84 -7.28
N GLY A 270 27.78 4.99 -7.52
CA GLY A 270 27.07 6.15 -8.06
C GLY A 270 25.96 6.68 -7.16
N LEU A 271 26.13 6.62 -5.83
CA LEU A 271 25.08 6.88 -4.83
C LEU A 271 24.25 8.14 -5.09
N PHE A 272 24.88 9.20 -5.59
CA PHE A 272 24.23 10.46 -5.93
C PHE A 272 24.33 10.81 -7.41
N ASP A 273 24.57 9.81 -8.27
CA ASP A 273 24.50 9.96 -9.71
C ASP A 273 23.02 9.97 -10.16
N PRO A 274 22.59 10.94 -10.98
CA PRO A 274 21.24 10.93 -11.53
C PRO A 274 20.82 9.60 -12.17
N ALA A 275 21.76 8.85 -12.75
CA ALA A 275 21.51 7.56 -13.38
C ALA A 275 20.85 6.52 -12.47
N VAL A 276 20.95 6.66 -11.12
CA VAL A 276 20.23 5.78 -10.17
C VAL A 276 18.71 5.91 -10.25
N PHE A 277 18.21 7.01 -10.85
CA PHE A 277 16.79 7.26 -11.11
C PHE A 277 16.35 6.91 -12.54
N GLY A 278 17.29 6.50 -13.39
CA GLY A 278 17.05 6.13 -14.79
C GLY A 278 17.95 6.87 -15.77
N PRO A 279 18.04 6.39 -17.02
CA PRO A 279 18.97 6.92 -18.01
C PRO A 279 18.72 8.39 -18.39
N ASP A 280 17.48 8.83 -18.36
CA ASP A 280 17.09 10.22 -18.70
C ASP A 280 17.11 11.19 -17.52
N ALA A 281 17.46 10.72 -16.31
CA ALA A 281 17.35 11.50 -15.09
C ALA A 281 18.23 12.76 -15.09
N ALA A 282 19.45 12.68 -15.63
CA ALA A 282 20.34 13.85 -15.70
C ALA A 282 19.67 14.98 -16.49
N ARG A 283 19.15 14.69 -17.68
CA ARG A 283 18.45 15.66 -18.53
C ARG A 283 17.21 16.23 -17.85
N ALA A 284 16.39 15.38 -17.27
CA ALA A 284 15.17 15.80 -16.57
C ALA A 284 15.51 16.72 -15.38
N PHE A 285 16.49 16.35 -14.56
CA PHE A 285 16.86 17.09 -13.34
C PHE A 285 17.50 18.45 -13.59
N GLU A 286 18.18 18.64 -14.73
CA GLU A 286 18.71 19.95 -15.13
C GLU A 286 17.63 21.00 -15.40
N GLN A 287 16.42 20.57 -15.78
CA GLN A 287 15.33 21.45 -16.19
C GLN A 287 14.33 21.74 -15.06
N ILE A 288 14.50 21.14 -13.88
CA ILE A 288 13.53 21.24 -12.79
C ILE A 288 13.70 22.53 -12.01
N ASP A 289 12.60 23.28 -11.84
CA ASP A 289 12.49 24.43 -10.92
C ASP A 289 11.67 24.10 -9.67
N ASN A 290 10.81 23.09 -9.74
CA ASN A 290 9.89 22.69 -8.67
C ASN A 290 9.79 21.17 -8.56
N VAL A 291 9.40 20.67 -7.38
CA VAL A 291 9.05 19.27 -7.13
C VAL A 291 7.64 19.18 -6.57
N LEU A 292 6.81 18.31 -7.14
CA LEU A 292 5.49 17.94 -6.63
C LEU A 292 5.52 16.49 -6.19
N ILE A 293 5.30 16.22 -4.90
CA ILE A 293 5.24 14.86 -4.35
C ILE A 293 3.78 14.46 -4.17
N LEU A 294 3.37 13.35 -4.78
CA LEU A 294 2.03 12.78 -4.71
C LEU A 294 2.06 11.45 -3.95
N ALA A 295 1.35 11.36 -2.84
CA ALA A 295 1.32 10.15 -2.02
C ALA A 295 0.11 10.12 -1.07
N CYS A 296 -0.15 8.94 -0.46
CA CYS A 296 -1.15 8.73 0.59
C CYS A 296 -0.50 8.20 1.87
N GLY A 297 -1.10 8.49 3.03
CA GLY A 297 -0.77 7.89 4.33
C GLY A 297 0.70 8.02 4.69
N THR A 298 1.31 6.92 5.11
CA THR A 298 2.73 6.80 5.48
C THR A 298 3.66 7.37 4.39
N SER A 299 3.38 7.09 3.11
CA SER A 299 4.18 7.64 2.00
C SER A 299 4.04 9.16 1.86
N HIS A 300 2.87 9.74 2.18
CA HIS A 300 2.70 11.19 2.24
C HIS A 300 3.59 11.82 3.33
N TYR A 301 3.71 11.18 4.50
CA TYR A 301 4.59 11.67 5.58
C TYR A 301 6.07 11.58 5.21
N SER A 302 6.48 10.58 4.42
CA SER A 302 7.83 10.56 3.86
C SER A 302 8.07 11.75 2.93
N GLY A 303 7.08 12.12 2.12
CA GLY A 303 7.09 13.31 1.28
C GLY A 303 7.22 14.62 2.07
N LEU A 304 6.48 14.76 3.17
CA LEU A 304 6.59 15.95 4.06
C LEU A 304 8.00 16.12 4.64
N THR A 305 8.66 15.01 4.98
CA THR A 305 10.07 15.04 5.42
C THR A 305 10.98 15.45 4.25
N ALA A 306 10.78 14.85 3.08
CA ALA A 306 11.56 15.10 1.89
C ALA A 306 11.46 16.55 1.40
N ARG A 307 10.29 17.18 1.52
CA ARG A 307 10.11 18.60 1.22
C ARG A 307 11.18 19.46 1.91
N ARG A 308 11.42 19.21 3.21
CA ARG A 308 12.44 19.96 3.95
C ARG A 308 13.85 19.71 3.43
N TRP A 309 14.15 18.47 3.02
CA TRP A 309 15.45 18.16 2.41
C TRP A 309 15.61 18.82 1.04
N LEU A 310 14.59 18.79 0.19
CA LEU A 310 14.61 19.45 -1.12
C LEU A 310 14.81 20.96 -0.99
N GLU A 311 14.09 21.61 -0.08
CA GLU A 311 14.21 23.04 0.19
C GLU A 311 15.58 23.39 0.81
N THR A 312 16.13 22.55 1.72
CA THR A 312 17.36 22.86 2.46
C THR A 312 18.61 22.48 1.68
N ILE A 313 18.64 21.29 1.07
CA ILE A 313 19.81 20.72 0.40
C ILE A 313 19.87 21.15 -1.07
N ALA A 314 18.76 20.96 -1.79
CA ALA A 314 18.69 21.22 -3.23
C ALA A 314 18.28 22.65 -3.59
N ARG A 315 17.74 23.42 -2.63
CA ARG A 315 17.19 24.76 -2.86
C ARG A 315 16.11 24.75 -3.96
N VAL A 316 15.30 23.70 -3.99
CA VAL A 316 14.17 23.53 -4.90
C VAL A 316 12.88 23.64 -4.10
N PRO A 317 11.96 24.52 -4.47
CA PRO A 317 10.61 24.55 -3.91
C PRO A 317 9.94 23.20 -4.08
N ALA A 318 9.29 22.68 -3.02
CA ALA A 318 8.62 21.40 -3.07
C ALA A 318 7.23 21.48 -2.44
N GLN A 319 6.27 20.92 -3.14
CA GLN A 319 4.90 20.73 -2.66
C GLN A 319 4.67 19.24 -2.38
N VAL A 320 3.82 18.95 -1.41
CA VAL A 320 3.45 17.56 -1.07
C VAL A 320 1.94 17.53 -0.93
N GLU A 321 1.31 16.78 -1.82
CA GLU A 321 -0.14 16.71 -1.89
C GLU A 321 -0.62 15.31 -1.51
N ILE A 322 -1.75 15.24 -0.82
CA ILE A 322 -2.47 14.00 -0.58
C ILE A 322 -3.10 13.59 -1.92
N ALA A 323 -2.73 12.44 -2.43
CA ALA A 323 -3.11 12.03 -3.77
C ALA A 323 -4.64 11.91 -3.97
N SER A 324 -5.40 11.50 -2.93
CA SER A 324 -6.87 11.45 -2.97
C SER A 324 -7.51 12.83 -3.16
N GLU A 325 -6.86 13.90 -2.66
CA GLU A 325 -7.36 15.27 -2.81
C GLU A 325 -6.88 15.90 -4.13
N TYR A 326 -5.59 15.67 -4.45
CA TYR A 326 -5.00 16.26 -5.66
C TYR A 326 -5.71 15.82 -6.93
N ARG A 327 -6.13 14.56 -7.03
CA ARG A 327 -6.79 14.02 -8.23
C ARG A 327 -8.12 14.70 -8.59
N TYR A 328 -8.75 15.38 -7.64
CA TYR A 328 -10.02 16.09 -7.81
C TYR A 328 -9.89 17.60 -7.69
N SER A 329 -8.68 18.11 -7.49
CA SER A 329 -8.45 19.54 -7.41
C SER A 329 -8.39 20.19 -8.80
N ASP A 330 -8.68 21.48 -8.87
CA ASP A 330 -8.39 22.31 -10.04
C ASP A 330 -6.93 22.79 -10.00
N ALA A 331 -5.99 21.84 -10.01
CA ALA A 331 -4.58 22.12 -9.84
C ALA A 331 -4.00 22.90 -11.03
N LEU A 332 -3.12 23.84 -10.72
CA LEU A 332 -2.38 24.57 -11.73
C LEU A 332 -1.11 23.81 -12.12
N ALA A 333 -0.89 23.61 -13.42
CA ALA A 333 0.37 23.09 -13.92
C ALA A 333 1.48 24.14 -13.75
N ILE A 334 2.43 23.87 -12.84
CA ILE A 334 3.62 24.70 -12.68
C ILE A 334 4.68 24.18 -13.66
N PRO A 335 5.21 25.03 -14.58
CA PRO A 335 6.26 24.59 -15.51
C PRO A 335 7.49 24.04 -14.80
N ASN A 336 8.26 23.20 -15.49
CA ASN A 336 9.52 22.63 -15.01
C ASN A 336 9.38 21.90 -13.65
N THR A 337 8.29 21.19 -13.45
CA THR A 337 8.00 20.46 -12.21
C THR A 337 8.28 18.98 -12.39
N LEU A 338 9.14 18.43 -11.52
CA LEU A 338 9.26 16.99 -11.36
C LEU A 338 8.12 16.46 -10.47
N VAL A 339 7.27 15.61 -11.03
CA VAL A 339 6.24 14.90 -10.25
C VAL A 339 6.83 13.62 -9.67
N VAL A 340 6.87 13.52 -8.35
CA VAL A 340 7.40 12.36 -7.62
C VAL A 340 6.23 11.61 -6.98
N SER A 341 5.92 10.42 -7.47
CA SER A 341 4.94 9.54 -6.87
C SER A 341 5.61 8.56 -5.91
N VAL A 342 5.14 8.47 -4.67
CA VAL A 342 5.71 7.60 -3.63
C VAL A 342 4.69 6.58 -3.18
N SER A 343 5.02 5.29 -3.27
CA SER A 343 4.13 4.20 -2.83
C SER A 343 4.93 2.94 -2.49
N GLN A 344 4.52 2.21 -1.46
CA GLN A 344 5.10 0.89 -1.17
C GLN A 344 4.72 -0.12 -2.27
N SER A 345 3.43 -0.24 -2.60
CA SER A 345 2.91 -1.21 -3.57
C SER A 345 3.00 -0.73 -5.03
N GLY A 346 2.95 0.58 -5.26
CA GLY A 346 2.80 1.18 -6.58
C GLY A 346 1.46 0.89 -7.27
N GLU A 347 0.46 0.43 -6.49
CA GLU A 347 -0.88 0.08 -6.95
C GLU A 347 -1.97 0.88 -6.22
N THR A 348 -1.60 1.90 -5.42
CA THR A 348 -2.56 2.74 -4.72
C THR A 348 -3.39 3.53 -5.72
N ALA A 349 -4.71 3.32 -5.72
CA ALA A 349 -5.63 3.88 -6.73
C ALA A 349 -5.52 5.41 -6.81
N ASP A 350 -5.58 6.10 -5.66
CA ASP A 350 -5.49 7.54 -5.60
C ASP A 350 -4.15 8.08 -6.13
N THR A 351 -3.03 7.42 -5.77
CA THR A 351 -1.70 7.84 -6.23
C THR A 351 -1.56 7.67 -7.74
N LEU A 352 -2.09 6.57 -8.29
CA LEU A 352 -2.08 6.34 -9.74
C LEU A 352 -2.97 7.34 -10.48
N ALA A 353 -4.15 7.65 -9.94
CA ALA A 353 -5.06 8.63 -10.54
C ALA A 353 -4.49 10.05 -10.46
N ALA A 354 -3.89 10.43 -9.34
CA ALA A 354 -3.20 11.72 -9.17
C ALA A 354 -2.02 11.86 -10.14
N LEU A 355 -1.24 10.80 -10.35
CA LEU A 355 -0.16 10.79 -11.34
C LEU A 355 -0.69 10.99 -12.75
N LYS A 356 -1.74 10.25 -13.14
CA LYS A 356 -2.39 10.42 -14.46
C LYS A 356 -2.95 11.82 -14.65
N TYR A 357 -3.56 12.39 -13.60
CA TYR A 357 -4.07 13.74 -13.62
C TYR A 357 -2.95 14.76 -13.82
N ALA A 358 -1.83 14.65 -13.09
CA ALA A 358 -0.66 15.49 -13.27
C ALA A 358 -0.10 15.39 -14.70
N GLN A 359 -0.01 14.18 -15.27
CA GLN A 359 0.41 13.98 -16.66
C GLN A 359 -0.56 14.64 -17.66
N ALA A 360 -1.86 14.57 -17.42
CA ALA A 360 -2.88 15.21 -18.26
C ALA A 360 -2.81 16.75 -18.19
N LEU A 361 -2.34 17.31 -17.07
CA LEU A 361 -2.05 18.75 -16.93
C LEU A 361 -0.76 19.18 -17.68
N GLY A 362 0.01 18.24 -18.25
CA GLY A 362 1.21 18.52 -19.03
C GLY A 362 2.53 18.32 -18.30
N HIS A 363 2.53 17.74 -17.09
CA HIS A 363 3.77 17.36 -16.40
C HIS A 363 4.38 16.11 -17.07
N ILE A 364 5.51 16.26 -17.72
CA ILE A 364 6.18 15.19 -18.50
C ILE A 364 7.27 14.48 -17.70
N ASP A 365 7.94 15.17 -16.78
CA ASP A 365 8.99 14.58 -15.96
C ASP A 365 8.38 13.97 -14.70
N THR A 366 8.28 12.64 -14.68
CA THR A 366 7.65 11.88 -13.59
C THR A 366 8.61 10.85 -13.04
N LEU A 367 8.69 10.75 -11.72
CA LEU A 367 9.53 9.78 -10.97
C LEU A 367 8.65 8.92 -10.06
N ALA A 368 8.81 7.59 -10.14
CA ALA A 368 8.29 6.66 -9.15
C ALA A 368 9.35 6.29 -8.12
N ILE A 369 9.03 6.43 -6.83
CA ILE A 369 9.75 5.81 -5.71
C ILE A 369 8.87 4.68 -5.18
N CYS A 370 9.24 3.43 -5.45
CA CYS A 370 8.39 2.28 -5.19
C CYS A 370 9.19 1.04 -4.78
N ASN A 371 8.55 0.11 -4.06
CA ASN A 371 9.18 -1.15 -3.67
C ASN A 371 8.89 -2.32 -4.63
N VAL A 372 7.85 -2.23 -5.46
CA VAL A 372 7.44 -3.29 -6.38
C VAL A 372 7.82 -2.94 -7.82
N PRO A 373 8.81 -3.63 -8.42
CA PRO A 373 9.38 -3.25 -9.72
C PRO A 373 8.38 -3.37 -10.88
N THR A 374 7.39 -4.26 -10.76
CA THR A 374 6.39 -4.55 -11.79
C THR A 374 5.08 -3.80 -11.60
N SER A 375 5.01 -2.86 -10.64
CA SER A 375 3.79 -2.12 -10.32
C SER A 375 3.34 -1.18 -11.46
N ALA A 376 2.05 -0.83 -11.43
CA ALA A 376 1.48 0.12 -12.40
C ALA A 376 2.19 1.48 -12.36
N MET A 377 2.53 1.97 -11.16
CA MET A 377 3.24 3.23 -10.99
C MET A 377 4.62 3.21 -11.66
N MET A 378 5.39 2.12 -11.49
CA MET A 378 6.69 1.96 -12.14
C MET A 378 6.60 1.88 -13.67
N ARG A 379 5.49 1.37 -14.21
CA ARG A 379 5.27 1.33 -15.67
C ARG A 379 4.83 2.66 -16.26
N GLN A 380 4.18 3.52 -15.47
CA GLN A 380 3.59 4.79 -15.93
C GLN A 380 4.53 6.00 -15.80
N THR A 381 5.67 5.84 -15.14
CA THR A 381 6.64 6.93 -14.92
C THR A 381 7.87 6.80 -15.81
N GLY A 382 8.41 7.94 -16.22
CA GLY A 382 9.65 8.01 -17.02
C GLY A 382 10.89 7.65 -16.20
N LEU A 383 10.97 8.16 -14.96
CA LEU A 383 12.05 7.89 -14.02
C LEU A 383 11.59 6.95 -12.91
N ARG A 384 12.52 6.18 -12.33
CA ARG A 384 12.19 5.13 -11.37
C ARG A 384 13.29 4.93 -10.34
N PHE A 385 12.91 4.82 -9.07
CA PHE A 385 13.80 4.39 -8.00
C PHE A 385 13.16 3.23 -7.24
N LEU A 386 13.83 2.08 -7.22
CA LEU A 386 13.38 0.90 -6.50
C LEU A 386 13.97 0.88 -5.09
N THR A 387 13.12 0.88 -4.05
CA THR A 387 13.58 0.91 -2.65
C THR A 387 14.17 -0.39 -2.15
N ARG A 388 13.89 -1.52 -2.80
CA ARG A 388 14.43 -2.86 -2.47
C ARG A 388 14.25 -3.27 -1.00
N ALA A 389 13.18 -2.80 -0.36
CA ALA A 389 12.86 -3.15 1.03
C ALA A 389 12.47 -4.64 1.21
N GLY A 390 12.33 -5.38 0.13
CA GLY A 390 11.77 -6.73 0.14
C GLY A 390 10.26 -6.73 0.38
N PRO A 391 9.62 -7.91 0.45
CA PRO A 391 8.19 -8.01 0.74
C PRO A 391 7.86 -7.42 2.11
N GLU A 392 6.77 -6.65 2.19
CA GLU A 392 6.19 -6.10 3.42
C GLU A 392 4.75 -6.57 3.53
N ILE A 393 4.46 -7.41 4.52
CA ILE A 393 3.21 -8.16 4.71
C ILE A 393 2.29 -7.48 5.73
N GLY A 394 2.86 -6.99 6.84
CA GLY A 394 2.11 -6.25 7.85
C GLY A 394 1.36 -5.07 7.22
N VAL A 395 0.08 -4.90 7.55
CA VAL A 395 -0.76 -3.84 6.97
C VAL A 395 -0.17 -2.46 7.28
N ALA A 396 0.24 -2.23 8.52
CA ALA A 396 0.93 -1.00 8.91
C ALA A 396 2.38 -1.00 8.37
N SER A 397 2.70 -0.07 7.49
CA SER A 397 4.03 0.03 6.87
C SER A 397 5.11 0.45 7.87
N THR A 398 6.29 -0.16 7.77
CA THR A 398 7.45 0.11 8.62
C THR A 398 8.73 0.30 7.80
N LYS A 399 9.35 -0.77 7.31
CA LYS A 399 10.58 -0.72 6.50
C LYS A 399 10.38 0.01 5.16
N ALA A 400 9.17 -0.02 4.59
CA ALA A 400 8.88 0.74 3.38
C ALA A 400 9.02 2.25 3.63
N PHE A 401 8.60 2.76 4.79
CA PHE A 401 8.74 4.17 5.15
C PHE A 401 10.20 4.59 5.25
N THR A 402 11.02 3.85 6.00
CA THR A 402 12.45 4.18 6.17
C THR A 402 13.21 4.13 4.86
N THR A 403 12.89 3.15 3.98
CA THR A 403 13.52 3.07 2.66
C THR A 403 13.03 4.16 1.71
N GLN A 404 11.79 4.63 1.80
CA GLN A 404 11.30 5.81 1.09
C GLN A 404 12.03 7.08 1.53
N LEU A 405 12.26 7.25 2.84
CA LEU A 405 13.05 8.38 3.36
C LEU A 405 14.48 8.36 2.80
N VAL A 406 15.13 7.19 2.75
CA VAL A 406 16.47 7.05 2.14
C VAL A 406 16.45 7.44 0.66
N ALA A 407 15.50 6.94 -0.11
CA ALA A 407 15.38 7.25 -1.54
C ALA A 407 15.16 8.74 -1.80
N LEU A 408 14.27 9.36 -1.01
CA LEU A 408 13.97 10.80 -1.09
C LEU A 408 15.15 11.67 -0.65
N PHE A 409 15.93 11.22 0.34
CA PHE A 409 17.16 11.89 0.73
C PHE A 409 18.22 11.83 -0.40
N ILE A 410 18.38 10.66 -1.04
CA ILE A 410 19.26 10.51 -2.21
C ILE A 410 18.83 11.46 -3.32
N LEU A 411 17.54 11.57 -3.61
CA LEU A 411 17.01 12.52 -4.59
C LEU A 411 17.38 13.97 -4.24
N ALA A 412 17.17 14.38 -2.99
CA ALA A 412 17.46 15.74 -2.55
C ALA A 412 18.96 16.10 -2.67
N VAL A 413 19.85 15.16 -2.31
CA VAL A 413 21.30 15.36 -2.44
C VAL A 413 21.73 15.37 -3.90
N THR A 414 21.17 14.47 -4.74
CA THR A 414 21.46 14.44 -6.18
C THR A 414 21.08 15.76 -6.85
N LEU A 415 19.86 16.27 -6.60
CA LEU A 415 19.43 17.57 -7.11
C LEU A 415 20.30 18.71 -6.57
N GLY A 416 20.65 18.68 -5.28
CA GLY A 416 21.52 19.67 -4.66
C GLY A 416 22.91 19.70 -5.28
N ARG A 417 23.45 18.53 -5.64
CA ARG A 417 24.75 18.40 -6.30
C ARG A 417 24.70 18.97 -7.72
N LEU A 418 23.71 18.60 -8.52
CA LEU A 418 23.53 19.13 -9.88
C LEU A 418 23.37 20.64 -9.91
N ARG A 419 22.69 21.22 -8.94
CA ARG A 419 22.47 22.66 -8.80
C ARG A 419 23.63 23.42 -8.16
N GLY A 420 24.72 22.72 -7.75
CA GLY A 420 25.90 23.34 -7.15
C GLY A 420 25.75 23.78 -5.68
N TYR A 421 24.70 23.32 -4.98
CA TYR A 421 24.48 23.62 -3.55
C TYR A 421 25.09 22.58 -2.61
N VAL A 422 25.53 21.43 -3.14
CA VAL A 422 26.22 20.39 -2.38
C VAL A 422 27.65 20.27 -2.92
N ASP A 423 28.62 20.66 -2.11
CA ASP A 423 30.03 20.53 -2.41
C ASP A 423 30.57 19.11 -2.13
N ASP A 424 31.84 18.86 -2.46
CA ASP A 424 32.46 17.53 -2.32
C ASP A 424 32.58 17.11 -0.84
N ALA A 425 32.80 18.06 0.08
CA ALA A 425 32.90 17.77 1.52
C ALA A 425 31.53 17.38 2.09
N GLN A 426 30.47 18.08 1.69
CA GLN A 426 29.10 17.74 2.06
C GLN A 426 28.68 16.39 1.47
N LEU A 427 29.02 16.12 0.19
CA LEU A 427 28.75 14.86 -0.48
C LEU A 427 29.44 13.69 0.24
N ALA A 428 30.71 13.83 0.59
CA ALA A 428 31.45 12.83 1.35
C ALA A 428 30.82 12.57 2.73
N ARG A 429 30.39 13.62 3.43
CA ARG A 429 29.68 13.50 4.71
C ARG A 429 28.37 12.75 4.57
N TYR A 430 27.50 13.09 3.60
CA TYR A 430 26.23 12.41 3.38
C TYR A 430 26.45 10.94 2.98
N THR A 431 27.46 10.67 2.14
CA THR A 431 27.84 9.30 1.79
C THR A 431 28.22 8.49 3.02
N MET A 432 29.08 9.04 3.89
CA MET A 432 29.50 8.38 5.12
C MET A 432 28.31 8.12 6.05
N GLN A 433 27.43 9.12 6.25
CA GLN A 433 26.26 9.00 7.11
C GLN A 433 25.30 7.92 6.58
N LEU A 434 24.97 7.90 5.28
CA LEU A 434 24.13 6.88 4.69
C LEU A 434 24.73 5.47 4.83
N ARG A 435 26.05 5.31 4.60
CA ARG A 435 26.72 4.01 4.73
C ARG A 435 26.76 3.48 6.17
N ARG A 436 26.74 4.36 7.18
CA ARG A 436 26.67 4.00 8.59
C ARG A 436 25.25 3.85 9.13
N LEU A 437 24.25 4.31 8.39
CA LEU A 437 22.86 4.31 8.83
C LEU A 437 22.32 2.92 9.24
N PRO A 438 22.63 1.81 8.54
CA PRO A 438 22.20 0.48 8.98
C PRO A 438 22.66 0.13 10.39
N GLY A 439 23.94 0.38 10.74
CA GLY A 439 24.46 0.13 12.09
C GLY A 439 23.80 1.02 13.15
N ALA A 440 23.56 2.30 12.84
CA ALA A 440 22.83 3.19 13.74
C ALA A 440 21.37 2.75 13.97
N LEU A 441 20.73 2.12 12.97
CA LEU A 441 19.41 1.52 13.14
C LEU A 441 19.45 0.27 14.04
N GLU A 442 20.51 -0.55 13.97
CA GLU A 442 20.71 -1.68 14.89
C GLU A 442 20.83 -1.19 16.35
N ASP A 443 21.58 -0.10 16.59
CA ASP A 443 21.69 0.52 17.90
C ASP A 443 20.32 0.98 18.44
N VAL A 444 19.48 1.57 17.59
CA VAL A 444 18.12 1.99 17.96
C VAL A 444 17.22 0.80 18.27
N LEU A 445 17.30 -0.29 17.50
CA LEU A 445 16.55 -1.51 17.76
C LEU A 445 16.92 -2.15 19.11
N GLY A 446 18.16 -1.98 19.57
CA GLY A 446 18.62 -2.38 20.91
C GLY A 446 17.88 -1.69 22.06
N LEU A 447 17.15 -0.62 21.81
CA LEU A 447 16.35 0.10 22.81
C LEU A 447 14.98 -0.55 23.07
N GLU A 448 14.58 -1.60 22.32
CA GLU A 448 13.30 -2.28 22.41
C GLU A 448 12.85 -2.59 23.85
N PRO A 449 13.70 -3.12 24.77
CA PRO A 449 13.26 -3.43 26.14
C PRO A 449 12.81 -2.22 26.96
N GLN A 450 13.32 -1.02 26.64
CA GLN A 450 12.89 0.22 27.28
C GLN A 450 11.57 0.73 26.70
N ILE A 451 11.41 0.58 25.38
CA ILE A 451 10.20 0.97 24.64
C ILE A 451 9.03 0.08 25.05
N GLU A 452 9.26 -1.22 25.25
CA GLU A 452 8.24 -2.15 25.73
C GLU A 452 7.66 -1.74 27.09
N ARG A 453 8.50 -1.25 28.01
CA ARG A 453 8.02 -0.70 29.28
C ARG A 453 7.10 0.52 29.09
N TRP A 454 7.44 1.42 28.17
CA TRP A 454 6.59 2.58 27.85
C TRP A 454 5.31 2.16 27.16
N ALA A 455 5.36 1.16 26.31
CA ALA A 455 4.18 0.63 25.65
C ALA A 455 3.13 0.09 26.64
N ALA A 456 3.56 -0.45 27.79
CA ALA A 456 2.67 -0.86 28.85
C ALA A 456 1.85 0.32 29.41
N GLU A 457 2.47 1.48 29.58
CA GLU A 457 1.75 2.70 29.99
C GLU A 457 0.79 3.16 28.88
N PHE A 458 1.27 3.29 27.65
CA PHE A 458 0.42 3.72 26.53
C PHE A 458 -0.79 2.80 26.34
N SER A 459 -0.64 1.50 26.53
CA SER A 459 -1.73 0.52 26.34
C SER A 459 -2.91 0.70 27.29
N GLN A 460 -2.72 1.42 28.42
CA GLN A 460 -3.77 1.71 29.41
C GLN A 460 -4.62 2.93 29.06
N HIS A 461 -4.24 3.67 28.02
CA HIS A 461 -4.91 4.93 27.66
C HIS A 461 -5.64 4.79 26.32
N GLU A 462 -6.73 5.53 26.16
CA GLU A 462 -7.51 5.59 24.93
C GLU A 462 -7.03 6.70 23.98
N ASN A 463 -6.23 7.63 24.46
CA ASN A 463 -5.73 8.77 23.71
C ASN A 463 -4.24 8.97 23.96
N ALA A 464 -3.51 9.48 22.95
CA ALA A 464 -2.11 9.85 23.03
C ALA A 464 -1.79 11.04 22.12
N LEU A 465 -0.85 11.89 22.53
CA LEU A 465 -0.32 12.96 21.69
C LEU A 465 1.12 12.66 21.28
N PHE A 466 1.46 13.09 20.08
CA PHE A 466 2.82 13.01 19.54
C PHE A 466 3.32 14.42 19.17
N LEU A 467 4.52 14.77 19.59
CA LEU A 467 5.08 16.09 19.36
C LEU A 467 6.41 15.99 18.60
N GLY A 468 6.51 16.78 17.54
CA GLY A 468 7.73 16.97 16.77
C GLY A 468 7.88 18.41 16.31
N ARG A 469 9.07 18.78 15.85
CA ARG A 469 9.33 20.09 15.21
C ARG A 469 10.19 19.91 13.96
N GLY A 470 10.05 20.84 12.99
CA GLY A 470 10.85 20.83 11.77
C GLY A 470 10.77 19.50 11.03
N LEU A 471 11.91 18.85 10.80
CA LEU A 471 12.02 17.54 10.16
C LEU A 471 11.32 16.40 10.92
N HIS A 472 11.12 16.56 12.23
CA HIS A 472 10.57 15.51 13.09
C HIS A 472 9.06 15.62 13.32
N TYR A 473 8.39 16.65 12.81
CA TYR A 473 6.93 16.71 12.82
C TYR A 473 6.30 15.61 11.95
N PRO A 474 6.73 15.38 10.70
CA PRO A 474 6.23 14.24 9.92
C PRO A 474 6.50 12.88 10.58
N ILE A 475 7.57 12.75 11.35
CA ILE A 475 7.89 11.53 12.11
C ILE A 475 6.92 11.35 13.27
N ALA A 476 6.52 12.43 13.95
CA ALA A 476 5.47 12.39 14.95
C ALA A 476 4.11 11.99 14.35
N LEU A 477 3.78 12.49 13.15
CA LEU A 477 2.59 12.07 12.39
C LEU A 477 2.61 10.57 12.10
N GLU A 478 3.75 10.04 11.64
CA GLU A 478 3.91 8.62 11.36
C GLU A 478 3.80 7.76 12.63
N GLY A 479 4.42 8.18 13.75
CA GLY A 479 4.29 7.50 15.04
C GLY A 479 2.85 7.44 15.53
N ALA A 480 2.12 8.56 15.46
CA ALA A 480 0.70 8.63 15.80
C ALA A 480 -0.15 7.74 14.87
N LEU A 481 0.17 7.72 13.57
CA LEU A 481 -0.51 6.85 12.61
C LEU A 481 -0.29 5.38 12.96
N LYS A 482 0.93 4.94 13.20
CA LYS A 482 1.22 3.54 13.59
C LYS A 482 0.48 3.14 14.87
N LEU A 483 0.47 4.01 15.89
CA LEU A 483 -0.24 3.70 17.13
C LEU A 483 -1.74 3.53 16.90
N LYS A 484 -2.40 4.44 16.17
CA LYS A 484 -3.85 4.33 15.90
C LYS A 484 -4.22 3.14 15.02
N GLU A 485 -3.40 2.81 14.01
CA GLU A 485 -3.68 1.74 13.06
C GLU A 485 -3.78 0.36 13.73
N ILE A 486 -2.87 0.06 14.65
CA ILE A 486 -2.72 -1.30 15.18
C ILE A 486 -3.19 -1.47 16.62
N SER A 487 -3.18 -0.40 17.44
CA SER A 487 -3.63 -0.47 18.84
C SER A 487 -5.04 0.08 19.06
N TYR A 488 -5.58 0.82 18.08
CA TYR A 488 -6.85 1.55 18.13
C TYR A 488 -6.88 2.67 19.18
N ILE A 489 -5.74 3.06 19.74
CA ILE A 489 -5.60 4.25 20.57
C ILE A 489 -5.76 5.48 19.68
N HIS A 490 -6.63 6.43 20.05
CA HIS A 490 -6.75 7.68 19.31
C HIS A 490 -5.49 8.51 19.51
N ALA A 491 -4.62 8.53 18.51
CA ALA A 491 -3.34 9.22 18.55
C ALA A 491 -3.28 10.34 17.50
N GLU A 492 -2.87 11.52 17.94
CA GLU A 492 -2.69 12.67 17.07
C GLU A 492 -1.29 13.27 17.23
N ALA A 493 -0.79 13.89 16.16
CA ALA A 493 0.50 14.57 16.20
C ALA A 493 0.38 16.03 15.83
N TYR A 494 1.14 16.86 16.54
CA TYR A 494 1.20 18.29 16.31
C TYR A 494 2.64 18.80 16.22
N PRO A 495 2.90 19.85 15.42
CA PRO A 495 4.09 20.66 15.63
C PRO A 495 4.04 21.19 17.06
N ALA A 496 5.05 20.94 17.89
CA ALA A 496 4.98 21.28 19.31
C ALA A 496 4.69 22.77 19.57
N GLY A 497 5.04 23.65 18.62
CA GLY A 497 4.70 25.08 18.68
C GLY A 497 3.21 25.38 18.58
N GLU A 498 2.43 24.51 17.93
CA GLU A 498 0.98 24.67 17.72
C GLU A 498 0.13 24.27 18.94
N LEU A 499 0.76 23.67 19.97
CA LEU A 499 0.02 23.30 21.20
C LEU A 499 -0.80 24.45 21.75
N LYS A 500 -0.28 25.68 21.73
CA LYS A 500 -0.92 26.91 22.24
C LYS A 500 -2.16 27.32 21.46
N HIS A 501 -2.32 26.81 20.24
CA HIS A 501 -3.39 27.19 19.33
C HIS A 501 -4.56 26.19 19.35
N GLY A 502 -4.72 25.46 20.47
CA GLY A 502 -5.86 24.56 20.69
C GLY A 502 -5.47 23.25 21.38
N PRO A 503 -4.55 22.43 20.82
CA PRO A 503 -4.27 21.07 21.30
C PRO A 503 -3.86 20.97 22.78
N LEU A 504 -3.30 22.03 23.34
CA LEU A 504 -2.93 22.07 24.76
C LEU A 504 -4.13 21.88 25.72
N ALA A 505 -5.34 22.15 25.25
CA ALA A 505 -6.58 21.87 25.99
C ALA A 505 -6.82 20.37 26.27
N LEU A 506 -6.22 19.48 25.45
CA LEU A 506 -6.33 18.02 25.60
C LEU A 506 -5.36 17.45 26.64
N VAL A 507 -4.35 18.22 27.06
CA VAL A 507 -3.31 17.75 27.99
C VAL A 507 -3.87 17.61 29.38
N THR A 508 -3.83 16.38 29.91
CA THR A 508 -4.21 16.02 31.27
C THR A 508 -3.17 15.04 31.84
N HIS A 509 -3.30 14.71 33.13
CA HIS A 509 -2.43 13.71 33.78
C HIS A 509 -2.63 12.27 33.24
N THR A 510 -3.69 12.01 32.49
CA THR A 510 -3.99 10.72 31.86
C THR A 510 -3.64 10.69 30.37
N MET A 511 -3.08 11.77 29.82
CA MET A 511 -2.71 11.86 28.42
C MET A 511 -1.19 11.62 28.26
N PRO A 512 -0.73 10.47 27.76
CA PRO A 512 0.67 10.28 27.42
C PRO A 512 1.04 11.11 26.21
N VAL A 513 2.19 11.78 26.28
CA VAL A 513 2.70 12.67 25.25
C VAL A 513 4.08 12.19 24.78
N ALA A 514 4.14 11.52 23.63
CA ALA A 514 5.39 11.13 23.00
C ALA A 514 6.05 12.35 22.34
N THR A 515 7.29 12.61 22.66
CA THR A 515 8.01 13.80 22.17
C THR A 515 9.34 13.40 21.52
N ILE A 516 9.56 13.83 20.28
CA ILE A 516 10.79 13.57 19.52
C ILE A 516 11.72 14.77 19.73
N ALA A 517 12.85 14.56 20.41
CA ALA A 517 13.76 15.60 20.87
C ALA A 517 15.18 15.42 20.31
N PRO A 518 15.40 15.69 19.01
CA PRO A 518 16.73 15.68 18.41
C PRO A 518 17.57 16.84 18.95
N ASN A 519 18.90 16.70 18.95
CA ASN A 519 19.82 17.78 19.32
C ASN A 519 20.05 18.75 18.15
N ASP A 520 18.96 19.33 17.66
CA ASP A 520 18.96 20.30 16.57
C ASP A 520 18.76 21.76 17.05
N ALA A 521 18.74 22.69 16.12
CA ALA A 521 18.53 24.12 16.41
C ALA A 521 17.16 24.46 17.06
N LEU A 522 16.20 23.53 17.03
CA LEU A 522 14.86 23.72 17.60
C LEU A 522 14.72 23.10 19.00
N LEU A 523 15.74 22.41 19.51
CA LEU A 523 15.68 21.71 20.79
C LEU A 523 15.23 22.61 21.96
N GLU A 524 15.81 23.81 22.10
CA GLU A 524 15.45 24.72 23.19
C GLU A 524 14.00 25.23 23.08
N LYS A 525 13.48 25.37 21.86
CA LYS A 525 12.07 25.69 21.63
C LYS A 525 11.15 24.52 21.99
N LEU A 526 11.60 23.30 21.69
CA LEU A 526 10.87 22.08 22.06
C LEU A 526 10.82 21.93 23.58
N LYS A 527 11.94 22.12 24.29
CA LYS A 527 12.00 22.11 25.77
C LYS A 527 10.98 23.06 26.38
N SER A 528 10.82 24.27 25.80
CA SER A 528 9.79 25.22 26.26
C SER A 528 8.38 24.65 26.09
N ASN A 529 8.09 23.99 24.97
CA ASN A 529 6.79 23.35 24.76
C ASN A 529 6.57 22.16 25.71
N MET A 530 7.62 21.39 26.03
CA MET A 530 7.54 20.32 27.04
C MET A 530 7.18 20.87 28.43
N GLN A 531 7.71 22.03 28.82
CA GLN A 531 7.33 22.69 30.08
C GLN A 531 5.86 23.08 30.11
N GLU A 532 5.29 23.50 28.99
CA GLU A 532 3.86 23.82 28.86
C GLU A 532 2.97 22.60 29.09
N VAL A 533 3.37 21.42 28.58
CA VAL A 533 2.71 20.13 28.81
C VAL A 533 2.81 19.75 30.29
N ARG A 534 4.01 19.81 30.89
CA ARG A 534 4.24 19.48 32.31
C ARG A 534 3.42 20.37 33.25
N ALA A 535 3.37 21.67 32.99
CA ALA A 535 2.62 22.62 33.81
C ALA A 535 1.12 22.29 33.91
N ARG A 536 0.62 21.40 33.03
CA ARG A 536 -0.78 20.92 33.00
C ARG A 536 -0.91 19.45 33.45
N GLY A 537 0.16 18.90 34.01
CA GLY A 537 0.18 17.52 34.53
C GLY A 537 0.40 16.46 33.46
N GLY A 538 0.66 16.83 32.18
CA GLY A 538 0.88 15.87 31.09
C GLY A 538 2.12 15.02 31.32
N GLN A 539 2.05 13.74 30.94
CA GLN A 539 3.13 12.76 31.08
C GLN A 539 3.94 12.71 29.79
N LEU A 540 5.19 13.14 29.84
CA LEU A 540 6.10 13.21 28.70
C LEU A 540 6.95 11.95 28.57
N TYR A 541 6.95 11.36 27.38
CA TYR A 541 7.79 10.25 26.94
C TYR A 541 8.73 10.75 25.83
N VAL A 542 9.98 11.04 26.18
CA VAL A 542 10.87 11.83 25.35
C VAL A 542 11.92 10.94 24.71
N PHE A 543 11.88 10.82 23.39
CA PHE A 543 12.92 10.18 22.58
C PHE A 543 14.00 11.24 22.28
N ALA A 544 15.05 11.26 23.07
CA ALA A 544 16.06 12.30 23.06
C ALA A 544 17.41 11.77 22.58
N ASP A 545 18.07 12.48 21.66
CA ASP A 545 19.44 12.14 21.27
C ASP A 545 20.37 12.12 22.51
N ALA A 546 21.35 11.22 22.51
CA ALA A 546 22.19 10.97 23.68
C ALA A 546 22.98 12.21 24.15
N ASP A 547 23.31 13.08 23.21
CA ASP A 547 24.03 14.33 23.43
C ASP A 547 23.14 15.52 23.88
N THR A 548 21.82 15.30 24.08
CA THR A 548 20.91 16.32 24.63
C THR A 548 21.00 16.42 26.15
N ARG A 549 20.66 17.60 26.68
CA ARG A 549 20.55 17.83 28.13
C ARG A 549 19.08 17.83 28.55
N ILE A 550 18.44 16.65 28.47
CA ILE A 550 17.10 16.40 28.97
C ILE A 550 17.19 15.17 29.87
N ASP A 551 16.80 15.28 31.15
CA ASP A 551 16.92 14.21 32.13
C ASP A 551 15.53 13.73 32.60
N ASN A 552 15.47 12.51 33.12
CA ASN A 552 14.29 11.99 33.79
C ASN A 552 13.95 12.88 34.98
N SER A 553 12.66 13.16 35.13
CA SER A 553 12.10 13.89 36.27
C SER A 553 10.63 13.51 36.45
N GLU A 554 9.98 14.02 37.49
CA GLU A 554 8.55 13.77 37.67
C GLU A 554 7.76 14.20 36.43
N GLY A 555 6.95 13.28 35.87
CA GLY A 555 6.19 13.49 34.64
C GLY A 555 7.02 13.56 33.36
N VAL A 556 8.32 13.23 33.40
CA VAL A 556 9.20 13.17 32.21
C VAL A 556 10.03 11.89 32.23
N SER A 557 9.74 11.00 31.32
CA SER A 557 10.51 9.79 31.06
C SER A 557 11.34 10.00 29.79
N VAL A 558 12.66 9.75 29.87
CA VAL A 558 13.60 9.97 28.75
C VAL A 558 14.18 8.65 28.29
N LEU A 559 14.10 8.39 26.99
CA LEU A 559 14.80 7.32 26.30
C LEU A 559 15.94 7.93 25.49
N ARG A 560 17.17 7.43 25.71
CA ARG A 560 18.35 7.93 25.02
C ARG A 560 18.53 7.24 23.69
N MET A 561 18.34 8.01 22.62
CA MET A 561 18.66 7.62 21.25
C MET A 561 20.19 7.70 21.02
N PRO A 562 20.73 7.15 19.94
CA PRO A 562 22.09 7.51 19.50
C PRO A 562 22.28 9.02 19.38
N ASP A 563 23.55 9.46 19.28
CA ASP A 563 23.89 10.87 19.07
C ASP A 563 23.22 11.43 17.81
N TYR A 564 23.01 12.74 17.77
CA TYR A 564 22.34 13.41 16.65
C TYR A 564 22.93 13.06 15.29
N TYR A 565 22.10 12.56 14.41
CA TYR A 565 22.47 12.02 13.08
C TYR A 565 22.28 13.02 11.92
N GLY A 566 22.25 14.31 12.22
CA GLY A 566 22.07 15.36 11.22
C GLY A 566 20.73 15.27 10.51
N LEU A 567 20.73 15.53 9.20
CA LEU A 567 19.51 15.51 8.39
C LEU A 567 18.88 14.11 8.23
N LEU A 568 19.61 13.04 8.53
CA LEU A 568 19.10 11.66 8.51
C LEU A 568 18.47 11.23 9.86
N SER A 569 18.53 12.06 10.89
CA SER A 569 17.93 11.81 12.22
C SER A 569 16.46 11.35 12.17
N PRO A 570 15.58 11.85 11.26
CA PRO A 570 14.22 11.34 11.12
C PRO A 570 14.12 9.83 10.91
N ILE A 571 15.06 9.21 10.18
CA ILE A 571 15.07 7.79 9.88
C ILE A 571 15.34 6.96 11.14
N LEU A 572 16.14 7.46 12.07
CA LEU A 572 16.40 6.81 13.35
C LEU A 572 15.21 6.97 14.31
N HIS A 573 14.63 8.18 14.39
CA HIS A 573 13.57 8.49 15.36
C HIS A 573 12.22 7.84 15.05
N VAL A 574 11.95 7.38 13.83
CA VAL A 574 10.70 6.67 13.54
C VAL A 574 10.68 5.25 14.11
N VAL A 575 11.82 4.58 14.18
CA VAL A 575 11.90 3.17 14.60
C VAL A 575 11.38 2.94 16.03
N PRO A 576 11.79 3.71 17.04
CA PRO A 576 11.26 3.54 18.39
C PRO A 576 9.75 3.85 18.49
N LEU A 577 9.20 4.71 17.63
CA LEU A 577 7.75 4.96 17.58
C LEU A 577 7.00 3.77 16.98
N GLN A 578 7.59 3.08 15.98
CA GLN A 578 7.04 1.83 15.44
C GLN A 578 7.05 0.73 16.50
N LEU A 579 8.14 0.58 17.26
CA LEU A 579 8.24 -0.37 18.37
C LEU A 579 7.22 -0.05 19.49
N LEU A 580 7.06 1.23 19.84
CA LEU A 580 6.06 1.67 20.83
C LEU A 580 4.65 1.25 20.39
N ALA A 581 4.29 1.54 19.14
CA ALA A 581 2.99 1.17 18.59
C ALA A 581 2.79 -0.36 18.57
N TYR A 582 3.81 -1.11 18.13
CA TYR A 582 3.80 -2.57 18.07
C TYR A 582 3.55 -3.19 19.46
N HIS A 583 4.33 -2.83 20.46
CA HIS A 583 4.20 -3.40 21.81
C HIS A 583 2.89 -2.97 22.50
N ALA A 584 2.44 -1.71 22.33
CA ALA A 584 1.14 -1.26 22.84
C ALA A 584 -0.02 -2.08 22.24
N ALA A 585 0.04 -2.37 20.93
CA ALA A 585 -0.96 -3.19 20.26
C ALA A 585 -0.92 -4.67 20.72
N CYS A 586 0.27 -5.24 20.94
CA CYS A 586 0.42 -6.58 21.51
C CYS A 586 -0.26 -6.69 22.88
N LEU A 587 -0.05 -5.71 23.76
CA LEU A 587 -0.62 -5.67 25.09
C LEU A 587 -2.15 -5.50 25.08
N ARG A 588 -2.68 -4.83 24.07
CA ARG A 588 -4.14 -4.69 23.87
C ARG A 588 -4.77 -5.92 23.17
N GLY A 589 -3.98 -6.92 22.80
CA GLY A 589 -4.47 -8.14 22.13
C GLY A 589 -5.01 -7.91 20.72
N ALA A 590 -4.56 -6.85 20.05
CA ALA A 590 -4.97 -6.53 18.67
C ALA A 590 -4.33 -7.49 17.65
N ASP A 591 -4.97 -7.65 16.50
CA ASP A 591 -4.35 -8.32 15.34
C ASP A 591 -3.36 -7.34 14.68
N ILE A 592 -2.07 -7.56 14.90
CA ILE A 592 -1.00 -6.63 14.52
C ILE A 592 -0.82 -6.59 13.00
N ASP A 593 -0.80 -7.74 12.36
CA ASP A 593 -0.50 -7.86 10.93
C ASP A 593 -1.72 -7.54 10.06
N LYS A 594 -2.93 -7.73 10.62
CA LYS A 594 -4.20 -7.53 9.93
C LYS A 594 -5.19 -6.76 10.82
N PRO A 595 -4.90 -5.49 11.16
CA PRO A 595 -5.78 -4.69 12.00
C PRO A 595 -7.15 -4.50 11.33
N ARG A 596 -8.19 -4.39 12.18
CA ARG A 596 -9.57 -4.23 11.68
C ARG A 596 -9.70 -2.99 10.81
N ASN A 597 -10.54 -3.07 9.78
CA ASN A 597 -10.89 -1.95 8.88
C ASN A 597 -9.70 -1.34 8.12
N LEU A 598 -8.58 -2.04 8.00
CA LEU A 598 -7.42 -1.60 7.23
C LEU A 598 -6.99 -2.66 6.23
N ALA A 599 -6.36 -2.21 5.15
CA ALA A 599 -5.82 -3.03 4.09
C ALA A 599 -4.40 -2.59 3.74
N LYS A 600 -3.52 -3.53 3.36
CA LYS A 600 -2.11 -3.24 3.04
C LYS A 600 -1.95 -2.24 1.89
N SER A 601 -2.82 -2.29 0.89
CA SER A 601 -2.77 -1.40 -0.26
C SER A 601 -4.19 -1.11 -0.73
N VAL A 602 -4.55 0.16 -0.92
CA VAL A 602 -5.87 0.60 -1.36
C VAL A 602 -5.86 0.74 -2.88
N THR A 603 -6.45 -0.23 -3.60
CA THR A 603 -6.50 -0.26 -5.08
C THR A 603 -7.90 0.07 -5.62
N VAL A 604 -8.79 0.50 -4.77
CA VAL A 604 -10.13 1.00 -5.09
C VAL A 604 -10.33 2.33 -4.38
N GLU A 605 -11.21 3.13 -4.91
CA GLU A 605 -11.65 4.37 -4.28
C GLU A 605 -12.86 4.12 -3.40
#